data_4a19cc7611570c140b324604189fc3e9
#
_entry.id   4a19cc7611570c140b324604189fc3e9
#
_cell.length_a   1.000
_cell.length_b   1.000
_cell.length_c   1.000
_cell.angle_alpha   90.00
_cell.angle_beta   90.00
_cell.angle_gamma   90.00
#
_symmetry.space_group_name_H-M   'P 1'
#
loop_
_entity.id
_entity.type
_entity.pdbx_description
1 polymer ?
#
loop_
_entity_poly.entity_id
_entity_poly.type
_entity_poly.pdbx_seq_one_letter_code
_entity_poly.pdbx_strand_id
1 'polypeptide(L)'
;MKKIVLVSISIFVVICNLQAQDLIVTNSGDSINCKITKTTKEYIYFTFKHETEIRNTILPVNQVSIQQKDYFSVSELPANYTLKDIFPHFRVAIDVGWQYRTAKLADGMDVALQEHYRKMKSGFHYDLQVAYFFAKFMGIEAMFSQQFFGNNLGYGSLTDKEGNLIGEGDFNEKVSFNYIGANYLVRLFDSNNKNSWLFSIGFGYMGYNDRLFFDNVERLKLTAGTLGSYMAVGYDIGISENFGIGLKLSLLGGTFSNYKQTKNGITTNETLPEKTFEGLGTVRLSVGLRFNK
;
A
#
# COMPACT_ATOMS: atom_id res chain seq x y z
N MET A 1 32.65 -22.56 9.10
CA MET A 1 31.68 -21.53 8.71
C MET A 1 30.66 -21.14 9.82
N LYS A 2 30.20 -22.03 10.72
CA LYS A 2 29.25 -21.67 11.81
C LYS A 2 29.83 -20.73 12.90
N LYS A 3 31.14 -20.67 13.13
CA LYS A 3 31.75 -19.81 14.15
C LYS A 3 31.95 -18.36 13.72
N ILE A 4 32.04 -18.08 12.42
CA ILE A 4 32.18 -16.71 11.89
C ILE A 4 30.89 -15.94 11.94
N VAL A 5 29.74 -16.61 11.77
CA VAL A 5 28.41 -15.99 11.83
C VAL A 5 28.08 -15.53 13.26
N LEU A 6 28.52 -16.26 14.29
CA LEU A 6 28.25 -15.89 15.69
C LEU A 6 29.06 -14.64 16.12
N VAL A 7 30.26 -14.44 15.60
CA VAL A 7 31.08 -13.26 15.89
C VAL A 7 30.55 -12.02 15.22
N SER A 8 29.96 -12.14 14.02
CA SER A 8 29.34 -11.02 13.32
C SER A 8 28.05 -10.54 14.01
N ILE A 9 27.30 -11.40 14.68
CA ILE A 9 26.09 -11.05 15.44
C ILE A 9 26.47 -10.36 16.77
N SER A 10 27.58 -10.74 17.39
CA SER A 10 28.04 -10.13 18.65
C SER A 10 28.59 -8.71 18.50
N ILE A 11 29.08 -8.32 17.32
CA ILE A 11 29.56 -6.95 17.05
C ILE A 11 28.41 -5.96 16.83
N PHE A 12 27.20 -6.42 16.50
CA PHE A 12 26.05 -5.55 16.27
C PHE A 12 25.30 -5.13 17.55
N VAL A 13 25.66 -5.66 18.72
CA VAL A 13 24.94 -5.43 20.01
C VAL A 13 25.64 -4.39 20.89
N VAL A 14 26.82 -3.91 20.55
CA VAL A 14 27.56 -2.91 21.36
C VAL A 14 27.64 -1.56 20.65
N ILE A 15 26.48 -1.02 20.23
CA ILE A 15 26.36 0.43 20.08
C ILE A 15 25.78 0.92 21.41
N CYS A 16 26.66 1.13 22.39
CA CYS A 16 26.33 1.91 23.59
C CYS A 16 25.83 3.27 23.11
N ASN A 17 24.56 3.57 23.36
CA ASN A 17 23.99 4.89 23.23
C ASN A 17 24.71 5.83 24.23
N LEU A 18 25.85 6.36 23.88
CA LEU A 18 26.41 7.54 24.51
C LEU A 18 25.50 8.70 24.10
N GLN A 19 24.52 9.00 24.94
CA GLN A 19 23.63 10.15 24.73
C GLN A 19 24.35 11.39 25.26
N ALA A 20 25.24 11.95 24.45
CA ALA A 20 25.72 13.29 24.66
C ALA A 20 24.60 14.31 24.41
N GLN A 21 24.55 15.38 25.19
CA GLN A 21 23.61 16.47 25.00
C GLN A 21 24.23 17.65 24.27
N ASP A 22 23.37 18.39 23.58
CA ASP A 22 23.75 19.53 22.79
C ASP A 22 23.74 20.82 23.66
N LEU A 23 24.52 21.79 23.26
CA LEU A 23 24.57 23.13 23.86
C LEU A 23 23.92 24.14 22.91
N ILE A 24 23.03 24.96 23.47
CA ILE A 24 22.58 26.20 22.85
C ILE A 24 22.96 27.35 23.80
N VAL A 25 23.62 28.38 23.29
CA VAL A 25 23.88 29.63 24.00
C VAL A 25 23.09 30.73 23.31
N THR A 26 22.28 31.42 24.08
CA THR A 26 21.49 32.56 23.59
C THR A 26 22.36 33.82 23.44
N ASN A 27 21.88 34.83 22.73
CA ASN A 27 22.53 36.14 22.64
C ASN A 27 22.57 36.87 24.00
N SER A 28 21.70 36.48 24.97
CA SER A 28 21.75 36.96 26.35
C SER A 28 22.81 36.31 27.20
N GLY A 29 23.47 35.26 26.68
CA GLY A 29 24.50 34.48 27.38
C GLY A 29 23.98 33.27 28.14
N ASP A 30 22.69 32.98 28.09
CA ASP A 30 22.10 31.80 28.75
C ASP A 30 22.52 30.52 28.04
N SER A 31 23.03 29.57 28.80
CA SER A 31 23.43 28.26 28.30
C SER A 31 22.35 27.22 28.59
N ILE A 32 21.89 26.55 27.55
CA ILE A 32 20.82 25.56 27.62
C ILE A 32 21.39 24.18 27.29
N ASN A 33 21.42 23.29 28.28
CA ASN A 33 21.71 21.85 28.07
C ASN A 33 20.46 21.19 27.49
N CYS A 34 20.52 20.72 26.26
CA CYS A 34 19.33 20.28 25.54
C CYS A 34 19.66 19.18 24.52
N LYS A 35 18.65 18.62 23.93
CA LYS A 35 18.75 17.79 22.73
C LYS A 35 18.13 18.51 21.55
N ILE A 36 18.93 18.91 20.59
CA ILE A 36 18.47 19.58 19.37
C ILE A 36 17.79 18.52 18.47
N THR A 37 16.53 18.73 18.19
CA THR A 37 15.70 17.79 17.43
C THR A 37 15.62 18.15 15.96
N LYS A 38 15.60 19.46 15.66
CA LYS A 38 15.54 19.97 14.28
C LYS A 38 16.10 21.40 14.24
N THR A 39 16.82 21.72 13.16
CA THR A 39 17.24 23.09 12.86
C THR A 39 16.67 23.47 11.49
N THR A 40 15.99 24.60 11.40
CA THR A 40 15.50 25.20 10.18
C THR A 40 16.26 26.50 9.91
N LYS A 41 15.96 27.22 8.82
CA LYS A 41 16.55 28.54 8.55
C LYS A 41 16.13 29.59 9.58
N GLU A 42 14.98 29.42 10.23
CA GLU A 42 14.37 30.42 11.11
C GLU A 42 14.40 29.99 12.58
N TYR A 43 14.32 28.68 12.87
CA TYR A 43 14.14 28.17 14.22
C TYR A 43 14.98 26.92 14.50
N ILE A 44 15.42 26.80 15.76
CA ILE A 44 15.99 25.60 16.37
C ILE A 44 14.94 24.98 17.28
N TYR A 45 14.62 23.72 17.06
CA TYR A 45 13.71 22.91 17.88
C TYR A 45 14.55 22.04 18.80
N PHE A 46 14.26 22.06 20.11
CA PHE A 46 15.02 21.30 21.07
C PHE A 46 14.18 20.88 22.27
N THR A 47 14.67 19.87 22.97
CA THR A 47 14.12 19.35 24.22
C THR A 47 15.11 19.62 25.33
N PHE A 48 14.64 20.07 26.48
CA PHE A 48 15.46 20.31 27.64
C PHE A 48 14.69 19.97 28.92
N LYS A 49 15.44 19.76 30.02
CA LYS A 49 14.86 19.53 31.33
C LYS A 49 14.72 20.89 32.03
N HIS A 50 13.52 21.18 32.51
CA HIS A 50 13.23 22.33 33.34
C HIS A 50 12.68 21.83 34.69
N GLU A 51 13.48 21.93 35.74
CA GLU A 51 13.19 21.34 37.02
C GLU A 51 12.94 19.83 36.92
N THR A 52 11.71 19.39 37.13
CA THR A 52 11.29 17.98 37.03
C THR A 52 10.62 17.63 35.70
N GLU A 53 10.30 18.63 34.87
CA GLU A 53 9.57 18.44 33.61
C GLU A 53 10.52 18.48 32.41
N ILE A 54 10.23 17.64 31.45
CA ILE A 54 10.89 17.67 30.14
C ILE A 54 10.00 18.46 29.18
N ARG A 55 10.55 19.52 28.61
CA ARG A 55 9.85 20.44 27.73
C ARG A 55 10.44 20.46 26.35
N ASN A 56 9.57 20.54 25.34
CA ASN A 56 9.93 20.80 23.96
C ASN A 56 9.67 22.28 23.66
N THR A 57 10.62 22.95 23.02
CA THR A 57 10.49 24.36 22.70
C THR A 57 11.19 24.69 21.40
N ILE A 58 11.03 25.92 20.95
CA ILE A 58 11.70 26.49 19.77
C ILE A 58 12.40 27.79 20.15
N LEU A 59 13.52 28.05 19.50
CA LEU A 59 14.22 29.33 19.59
C LEU A 59 14.53 29.86 18.19
N PRO A 60 14.28 31.15 17.89
CA PRO A 60 14.70 31.74 16.64
C PRO A 60 16.22 31.68 16.47
N VAL A 61 16.72 31.31 15.29
CA VAL A 61 18.16 31.18 15.01
C VAL A 61 18.91 32.48 15.28
N ASN A 62 18.29 33.64 15.03
CA ASN A 62 18.86 34.98 15.29
C ASN A 62 19.01 35.30 16.78
N GLN A 63 18.44 34.53 17.68
CA GLN A 63 18.60 34.66 19.15
C GLN A 63 19.69 33.71 19.72
N VAL A 64 20.35 32.93 18.88
CA VAL A 64 21.34 31.94 19.26
C VAL A 64 22.73 32.40 18.82
N SER A 65 23.65 32.49 19.80
CA SER A 65 25.05 32.85 19.54
C SER A 65 25.91 31.62 19.27
N ILE A 66 25.64 30.49 19.96
CA ILE A 66 26.38 29.23 19.78
C ILE A 66 25.38 28.07 19.75
N GLN A 67 25.60 27.17 18.79
CA GLN A 67 24.92 25.87 18.72
C GLN A 67 26.00 24.79 18.54
N GLN A 68 26.07 23.86 19.48
CA GLN A 68 27.05 22.77 19.40
C GLN A 68 26.38 21.47 19.76
N LYS A 69 26.50 20.47 18.87
CA LYS A 69 26.02 19.10 19.14
C LYS A 69 27.03 18.32 19.97
N ASP A 70 26.49 17.40 20.75
CA ASP A 70 27.25 16.46 21.57
C ASP A 70 28.30 17.15 22.49
N TYR A 71 27.96 18.32 23.03
CA TYR A 71 28.84 19.13 23.87
C TYR A 71 28.99 18.56 25.28
N PHE A 72 27.89 18.15 25.92
CA PHE A 72 27.89 17.63 27.27
C PHE A 72 28.10 16.13 27.28
N SER A 73 29.05 15.66 28.10
CA SER A 73 29.31 14.22 28.27
C SER A 73 28.25 13.50 29.11
N VAL A 74 27.46 14.25 29.90
CA VAL A 74 26.39 13.73 30.76
C VAL A 74 25.06 14.35 30.32
N SER A 75 24.07 13.51 30.11
CA SER A 75 22.71 13.94 29.75
C SER A 75 21.90 14.23 31.00
N GLU A 76 21.28 15.41 31.07
CA GLU A 76 20.24 15.73 32.07
C GLU A 76 18.89 15.10 31.74
N LEU A 77 18.70 14.69 30.47
CA LEU A 77 17.55 13.93 30.06
C LEU A 77 17.73 12.47 30.44
N PRO A 78 16.70 11.78 30.94
CA PRO A 78 16.78 10.36 31.27
C PRO A 78 17.25 9.53 30.08
N ALA A 79 18.10 8.53 30.30
CA ALA A 79 18.59 7.65 29.25
C ALA A 79 17.46 6.97 28.43
N ASN A 80 16.30 6.81 29.04
CA ASN A 80 15.10 6.24 28.41
C ASN A 80 14.19 7.32 27.81
N TYR A 81 14.60 8.60 27.84
CA TYR A 81 13.84 9.65 27.19
C TYR A 81 14.05 9.54 25.68
N THR A 82 13.26 8.71 25.07
CA THR A 82 12.96 8.82 23.64
C THR A 82 11.99 9.97 23.49
N LEU A 83 12.37 10.99 22.72
CA LEU A 83 11.37 11.89 22.15
C LEU A 83 10.28 10.99 21.60
N LYS A 84 9.12 11.03 22.26
CA LYS A 84 7.95 10.35 21.72
C LYS A 84 7.65 11.11 20.43
N ASP A 85 8.19 10.61 19.34
CA ASP A 85 7.87 11.15 18.01
C ASP A 85 6.35 11.05 17.90
N ILE A 86 5.68 12.18 18.13
CA ILE A 86 4.22 12.26 17.99
C ILE A 86 3.93 12.17 16.52
N PHE A 87 3.59 11.00 16.07
CA PHE A 87 3.19 10.71 14.71
C PHE A 87 1.87 9.91 14.73
N PRO A 88 1.04 10.03 13.72
CA PRO A 88 -0.17 9.21 13.61
C PRO A 88 0.19 7.73 13.56
N HIS A 89 -0.31 6.95 14.52
CA HIS A 89 -0.10 5.51 14.58
C HIS A 89 -1.08 4.75 13.67
N PHE A 90 -2.29 5.27 13.54
CA PHE A 90 -3.33 4.65 12.72
C PHE A 90 -3.57 5.45 11.44
N ARG A 91 -3.75 4.72 10.35
CA ARG A 91 -4.17 5.27 9.06
C ARG A 91 -5.29 4.42 8.50
N VAL A 92 -6.40 5.05 8.15
CA VAL A 92 -7.48 4.43 7.38
C VAL A 92 -7.53 5.11 6.01
N ALA A 93 -7.62 4.32 4.95
CA ALA A 93 -7.71 4.84 3.60
C ALA A 93 -8.84 4.16 2.84
N ILE A 94 -9.55 4.97 2.05
CA ILE A 94 -10.58 4.52 1.11
C ILE A 94 -10.19 5.08 -0.25
N ASP A 95 -9.91 4.20 -1.20
CA ASP A 95 -9.51 4.57 -2.56
C ASP A 95 -10.54 4.09 -3.58
N VAL A 96 -10.71 4.85 -4.63
CA VAL A 96 -11.36 4.45 -5.86
C VAL A 96 -10.46 4.78 -7.04
N GLY A 97 -10.55 3.99 -8.11
CA GLY A 97 -9.66 4.26 -9.22
C GLY A 97 -9.94 3.42 -10.46
N TRP A 98 -9.17 3.76 -11.47
CA TRP A 98 -9.11 3.04 -12.73
C TRP A 98 -8.02 1.98 -12.68
N GLN A 99 -8.22 0.90 -13.45
CA GLN A 99 -7.28 -0.20 -13.55
C GLN A 99 -7.23 -0.80 -14.94
N TYR A 100 -6.10 -1.47 -15.23
CA TYR A 100 -5.87 -2.15 -16.49
C TYR A 100 -5.23 -3.52 -16.28
N ARG A 101 -5.82 -4.59 -16.84
CA ARG A 101 -5.28 -5.96 -16.81
C ARG A 101 -4.04 -6.08 -17.71
N THR A 102 -2.97 -6.66 -17.16
CA THR A 102 -1.70 -6.84 -17.88
C THR A 102 -1.61 -8.19 -18.61
N ALA A 103 -2.52 -9.13 -18.32
CA ALA A 103 -2.53 -10.44 -18.97
C ALA A 103 -2.55 -10.31 -20.51
N LYS A 104 -1.74 -11.11 -21.19
CA LYS A 104 -1.74 -11.19 -22.65
C LYS A 104 -2.98 -11.92 -23.13
N LEU A 105 -3.48 -11.55 -24.29
CA LEU A 105 -4.52 -12.33 -24.98
C LEU A 105 -3.88 -13.57 -25.60
N ALA A 106 -4.66 -14.65 -25.69
CA ALA A 106 -4.19 -15.87 -26.33
C ALA A 106 -3.95 -15.64 -27.85
N ASP A 107 -2.92 -16.27 -28.36
CA ASP A 107 -2.63 -16.22 -29.78
C ASP A 107 -3.68 -17.06 -30.58
N GLY A 108 -3.99 -16.63 -31.81
CA GLY A 108 -4.94 -17.34 -32.70
C GLY A 108 -6.41 -17.12 -32.38
N MET A 109 -6.74 -16.17 -31.46
CA MET A 109 -8.11 -15.81 -31.12
C MET A 109 -8.78 -15.05 -32.27
N ASP A 110 -10.07 -15.29 -32.51
CA ASP A 110 -10.88 -14.52 -33.45
C ASP A 110 -10.86 -13.01 -33.15
N VAL A 111 -10.93 -12.18 -34.22
CA VAL A 111 -10.79 -10.72 -34.12
C VAL A 111 -11.86 -10.09 -33.24
N ALA A 112 -13.11 -10.55 -33.35
CA ALA A 112 -14.22 -10.04 -32.55
C ALA A 112 -14.03 -10.36 -31.06
N LEU A 113 -13.57 -11.59 -30.77
CA LEU A 113 -13.26 -12.04 -29.41
C LEU A 113 -12.03 -11.31 -28.84
N GLN A 114 -11.00 -11.05 -29.64
CA GLN A 114 -9.86 -10.21 -29.24
C GLN A 114 -10.30 -8.80 -28.86
N GLU A 115 -11.18 -8.18 -29.63
CA GLU A 115 -11.70 -6.85 -29.34
C GLU A 115 -12.50 -6.83 -28.03
N HIS A 116 -13.35 -7.85 -27.81
CA HIS A 116 -14.08 -8.02 -26.56
C HIS A 116 -13.13 -8.07 -25.36
N TYR A 117 -12.17 -8.98 -25.34
CA TYR A 117 -11.23 -9.09 -24.23
C TYR A 117 -10.32 -7.88 -24.08
N ARG A 118 -10.03 -7.15 -25.17
CA ARG A 118 -9.31 -5.87 -25.09
C ARG A 118 -10.10 -4.81 -24.33
N LYS A 119 -11.42 -4.72 -24.55
CA LYS A 119 -12.30 -3.82 -23.82
C LYS A 119 -12.41 -4.22 -22.33
N MET A 120 -12.41 -5.52 -22.05
CA MET A 120 -12.43 -6.07 -20.67
C MET A 120 -11.12 -5.89 -19.91
N LYS A 121 -10.04 -5.40 -20.53
CA LYS A 121 -8.82 -5.09 -19.79
C LYS A 121 -8.95 -3.86 -18.90
N SER A 122 -9.82 -2.92 -19.26
CA SER A 122 -10.07 -1.70 -18.50
C SER A 122 -11.21 -1.91 -17.49
N GLY A 123 -11.06 -1.36 -16.30
CA GLY A 123 -12.06 -1.49 -15.26
C GLY A 123 -11.88 -0.47 -14.15
N PHE A 124 -12.66 -0.61 -13.11
CA PHE A 124 -12.56 0.21 -11.90
C PHE A 124 -12.38 -0.66 -10.65
N HIS A 125 -11.88 -0.05 -9.60
CA HIS A 125 -11.70 -0.72 -8.31
C HIS A 125 -11.98 0.22 -7.15
N TYR A 126 -12.23 -0.37 -5.99
CA TYR A 126 -12.13 0.32 -4.71
C TYR A 126 -11.30 -0.50 -3.73
N ASP A 127 -10.60 0.21 -2.84
CA ASP A 127 -9.77 -0.36 -1.79
C ASP A 127 -10.17 0.20 -0.44
N LEU A 128 -10.13 -0.66 0.57
CA LEU A 128 -10.20 -0.30 1.99
C LEU A 128 -8.90 -0.72 2.65
N GLN A 129 -8.28 0.19 3.38
CA GLN A 129 -6.97 -0.04 4.01
C GLN A 129 -7.00 0.44 5.44
N VAL A 130 -6.45 -0.36 6.35
CA VAL A 130 -6.23 0.02 7.74
C VAL A 130 -4.78 -0.30 8.07
N ALA A 131 -4.01 0.70 8.46
CA ALA A 131 -2.60 0.57 8.78
C ALA A 131 -2.31 0.98 10.22
N TYR A 132 -1.35 0.29 10.81
CA TYR A 132 -0.75 0.63 12.09
C TYR A 132 0.75 0.85 11.92
N PHE A 133 1.22 2.05 12.29
CA PHE A 133 2.63 2.42 12.28
C PHE A 133 3.21 2.19 13.68
N PHE A 134 4.05 1.18 13.79
CA PHE A 134 4.79 0.87 15.02
C PHE A 134 6.04 1.75 15.17
N ALA A 135 6.48 2.39 14.10
CA ALA A 135 7.52 3.41 14.07
C ALA A 135 7.10 4.54 13.11
N LYS A 136 7.72 5.72 13.22
CA LYS A 136 7.41 6.90 12.39
C LYS A 136 7.37 6.59 10.90
N PHE A 137 8.27 5.73 10.43
CA PHE A 137 8.47 5.43 9.02
C PHE A 137 8.02 4.02 8.60
N MET A 138 7.60 3.17 9.54
CA MET A 138 7.31 1.77 9.27
C MET A 138 6.00 1.33 9.89
N GLY A 139 5.24 0.53 9.15
CA GLY A 139 3.94 0.01 9.59
C GLY A 139 3.53 -1.25 8.88
N ILE A 140 2.40 -1.77 9.31
CA ILE A 140 1.69 -2.89 8.67
C ILE A 140 0.30 -2.43 8.28
N GLU A 141 -0.23 -2.97 7.21
CA GLU A 141 -1.54 -2.63 6.66
C GLU A 141 -2.34 -3.89 6.35
N ALA A 142 -3.59 -3.91 6.76
CA ALA A 142 -4.58 -4.83 6.24
C ALA A 142 -5.32 -4.13 5.09
N MET A 143 -5.48 -4.83 3.98
CA MET A 143 -6.10 -4.30 2.76
C MET A 143 -7.17 -5.25 2.25
N PHE A 144 -8.31 -4.68 1.88
CA PHE A 144 -9.33 -5.30 1.05
C PHE A 144 -9.44 -4.51 -0.25
N SER A 145 -9.52 -5.21 -1.38
CA SER A 145 -9.72 -4.61 -2.71
C SER A 145 -10.76 -5.38 -3.49
N GLN A 146 -11.64 -4.66 -4.16
CA GLN A 146 -12.60 -5.21 -5.10
C GLN A 146 -12.43 -4.55 -6.46
N GLN A 147 -12.31 -5.36 -7.49
CA GLN A 147 -12.05 -4.96 -8.86
C GLN A 147 -13.14 -5.45 -9.78
N PHE A 148 -13.54 -4.63 -10.75
CA PHE A 148 -14.60 -4.94 -11.70
C PHE A 148 -14.15 -4.67 -13.11
N PHE A 149 -14.45 -5.63 -13.97
CA PHE A 149 -14.26 -5.56 -15.41
C PHE A 149 -15.54 -6.07 -16.06
N GLY A 150 -15.87 -5.57 -17.21
CA GLY A 150 -17.04 -6.06 -17.93
C GLY A 150 -17.13 -5.46 -19.30
N ASN A 151 -17.75 -6.20 -20.19
CA ASN A 151 -18.07 -5.73 -21.51
C ASN A 151 -19.39 -6.40 -21.97
N ASN A 152 -20.17 -5.65 -22.73
CA ASN A 152 -21.30 -6.17 -23.47
C ASN A 152 -20.83 -6.52 -24.88
N LEU A 153 -20.90 -7.79 -25.24
CA LEU A 153 -20.60 -8.28 -26.58
C LEU A 153 -21.66 -7.84 -27.61
N GLY A 154 -22.83 -7.41 -27.11
CA GLY A 154 -23.99 -7.12 -27.94
C GLY A 154 -24.76 -8.36 -28.36
N TYR A 155 -25.67 -8.18 -29.31
CA TYR A 155 -26.50 -9.24 -29.85
C TYR A 155 -25.67 -10.19 -30.72
N GLY A 156 -25.76 -11.47 -30.44
CA GLY A 156 -25.03 -12.53 -31.15
C GLY A 156 -25.77 -13.86 -31.13
N SER A 157 -25.22 -14.83 -31.84
CA SER A 157 -25.72 -16.20 -31.88
C SER A 157 -24.86 -17.14 -31.07
N LEU A 158 -25.48 -18.02 -30.29
CA LEU A 158 -24.83 -19.10 -29.59
C LEU A 158 -24.99 -20.39 -30.38
N THR A 159 -23.86 -21.02 -30.73
CA THR A 159 -23.85 -22.31 -31.42
C THR A 159 -23.26 -23.41 -30.56
N ASP A 160 -23.64 -24.68 -30.80
CA ASP A 160 -23.00 -25.85 -30.20
C ASP A 160 -21.63 -26.14 -30.86
N LYS A 161 -20.98 -27.23 -30.42
CA LYS A 161 -19.69 -27.65 -30.99
C LYS A 161 -19.79 -28.14 -32.42
N GLU A 162 -20.97 -28.55 -32.84
CA GLU A 162 -21.33 -29.02 -34.18
C GLU A 162 -21.72 -27.86 -35.11
N GLY A 163 -21.82 -26.61 -34.59
CA GLY A 163 -22.17 -25.43 -35.36
C GLY A 163 -23.68 -25.15 -35.46
N ASN A 164 -24.55 -25.92 -34.75
CA ASN A 164 -25.99 -25.68 -34.74
C ASN A 164 -26.33 -24.49 -33.87
N LEU A 165 -27.25 -23.65 -34.30
CA LEU A 165 -27.74 -22.50 -33.56
C LEU A 165 -28.49 -22.96 -32.27
N ILE A 166 -28.00 -22.56 -31.10
CA ILE A 166 -28.66 -22.79 -29.81
C ILE A 166 -29.61 -21.64 -29.48
N GLY A 167 -29.24 -20.42 -29.88
CA GLY A 167 -30.06 -19.24 -29.65
C GLY A 167 -29.36 -17.95 -30.08
N GLU A 168 -30.11 -16.89 -30.20
CA GLU A 168 -29.65 -15.53 -30.45
C GLU A 168 -30.05 -14.62 -29.31
N GLY A 169 -29.19 -13.70 -28.88
CA GLY A 169 -29.47 -12.82 -27.75
C GLY A 169 -28.29 -11.95 -27.36
N ASP A 170 -28.44 -11.19 -26.28
CA ASP A 170 -27.42 -10.32 -25.74
C ASP A 170 -26.43 -11.07 -24.85
N PHE A 171 -25.14 -10.98 -25.20
CA PHE A 171 -24.05 -11.50 -24.40
C PHE A 171 -23.42 -10.42 -23.52
N ASN A 172 -23.30 -10.70 -22.25
CA ASN A 172 -22.68 -9.82 -21.27
C ASN A 172 -21.74 -10.64 -20.38
N GLU A 173 -20.50 -10.20 -20.25
CA GLU A 173 -19.49 -10.83 -19.41
C GLU A 173 -19.07 -9.87 -18.29
N LYS A 174 -19.05 -10.38 -17.05
CA LYS A 174 -18.67 -9.63 -15.85
C LYS A 174 -17.61 -10.38 -15.09
N VAL A 175 -16.41 -9.79 -15.06
CA VAL A 175 -15.28 -10.34 -14.32
C VAL A 175 -15.02 -9.48 -13.09
N SER A 176 -14.79 -10.12 -11.97
CA SER A 176 -14.40 -9.44 -10.74
C SER A 176 -13.27 -10.17 -10.04
N PHE A 177 -12.36 -9.38 -9.47
CA PHE A 177 -11.30 -9.87 -8.59
C PHE A 177 -11.51 -9.28 -7.21
N ASN A 178 -11.29 -10.06 -6.19
CA ASN A 178 -11.18 -9.57 -4.82
C ASN A 178 -9.80 -9.90 -4.26
N TYR A 179 -9.29 -9.04 -3.41
CA TYR A 179 -8.02 -9.25 -2.72
C TYR A 179 -8.19 -8.91 -1.25
N ILE A 180 -7.68 -9.78 -0.39
CA ILE A 180 -7.53 -9.53 1.03
C ILE A 180 -6.11 -9.91 1.43
N GLY A 181 -5.36 -8.97 2.01
CA GLY A 181 -3.96 -9.19 2.29
C GLY A 181 -3.39 -8.28 3.36
N ALA A 182 -2.15 -8.57 3.70
CA ALA A 182 -1.34 -7.80 4.62
C ALA A 182 -0.12 -7.23 3.88
N ASN A 183 0.17 -5.95 4.13
CA ASN A 183 1.25 -5.24 3.49
C ASN A 183 2.19 -4.67 4.55
N TYR A 184 3.47 -4.61 4.22
CA TYR A 184 4.46 -3.80 4.91
C TYR A 184 4.47 -2.42 4.29
N LEU A 185 4.49 -1.39 5.14
CA LEU A 185 4.47 0.02 4.74
C LEU A 185 5.76 0.73 5.14
N VAL A 186 6.26 1.56 4.23
CA VAL A 186 7.25 2.60 4.52
C VAL A 186 6.63 3.95 4.21
N ARG A 187 6.70 4.88 5.18
CA ARG A 187 6.17 6.24 5.07
C ARG A 187 7.28 7.26 5.23
N LEU A 188 7.41 8.17 4.27
CA LEU A 188 8.40 9.25 4.27
C LEU A 188 7.67 10.58 4.27
N PHE A 189 7.80 11.34 5.35
CA PHE A 189 7.19 12.67 5.46
C PHE A 189 8.01 13.72 4.70
N ASP A 190 7.31 14.73 4.21
CA ASP A 190 7.93 15.98 3.73
C ASP A 190 8.52 16.80 4.90
N SER A 191 9.18 17.91 4.57
CA SER A 191 9.80 18.79 5.56
C SER A 191 8.81 19.38 6.58
N ASN A 192 7.54 19.48 6.24
CA ASN A 192 6.49 20.05 7.08
C ASN A 192 5.69 18.99 7.85
N ASN A 193 6.00 17.71 7.67
CA ASN A 193 5.28 16.55 8.21
C ASN A 193 3.77 16.50 7.87
N LYS A 194 3.34 17.26 6.86
CA LYS A 194 1.93 17.28 6.41
C LYS A 194 1.66 16.26 5.34
N ASN A 195 2.59 16.12 4.40
CA ASN A 195 2.46 15.20 3.29
C ASN A 195 3.43 14.04 3.46
N SER A 196 3.11 12.92 2.84
CA SER A 196 4.00 11.76 2.92
C SER A 196 3.95 10.90 1.66
N TRP A 197 5.11 10.38 1.28
CA TRP A 197 5.22 9.26 0.36
C TRP A 197 4.98 7.97 1.12
N LEU A 198 4.24 7.05 0.51
CA LEU A 198 4.02 5.70 1.02
C LEU A 198 4.49 4.69 0.00
N PHE A 199 5.21 3.70 0.48
CA PHE A 199 5.61 2.52 -0.28
C PHE A 199 5.03 1.31 0.41
N SER A 200 4.39 0.43 -0.35
CA SER A 200 3.71 -0.75 0.18
C SER A 200 4.10 -1.98 -0.61
N ILE A 201 4.36 -3.07 0.09
CA ILE A 201 4.56 -4.39 -0.49
C ILE A 201 3.89 -5.45 0.39
N GLY A 202 3.22 -6.41 -0.21
CA GLY A 202 2.56 -7.45 0.56
C GLY A 202 2.02 -8.60 -0.26
N PHE A 203 1.38 -9.51 0.48
CA PHE A 203 0.79 -10.72 -0.06
C PHE A 203 -0.59 -10.94 0.56
N GLY A 204 -1.42 -11.66 -0.15
CA GLY A 204 -2.77 -11.98 0.29
C GLY A 204 -3.44 -13.03 -0.56
N TYR A 205 -4.68 -13.30 -0.24
CA TYR A 205 -5.56 -14.14 -1.05
C TYR A 205 -6.21 -13.29 -2.14
N MET A 206 -6.20 -13.79 -3.36
CA MET A 206 -6.84 -13.19 -4.52
C MET A 206 -7.87 -14.15 -5.09
N GLY A 207 -9.13 -13.72 -5.10
CA GLY A 207 -10.24 -14.46 -5.69
C GLY A 207 -10.59 -13.93 -7.07
N TYR A 208 -10.96 -14.82 -7.95
CA TYR A 208 -11.43 -14.58 -9.30
C TYR A 208 -12.86 -15.05 -9.44
N ASN A 209 -13.70 -14.25 -10.07
CA ASN A 209 -15.06 -14.63 -10.41
C ASN A 209 -15.42 -14.01 -11.76
N ASP A 210 -15.77 -14.87 -12.69
CA ASP A 210 -16.18 -14.53 -14.04
C ASP A 210 -17.57 -15.10 -14.31
N ARG A 211 -18.47 -14.30 -14.88
CA ARG A 211 -19.85 -14.65 -15.17
C ARG A 211 -20.22 -14.25 -16.57
N LEU A 212 -20.64 -15.22 -17.35
CA LEU A 212 -21.19 -15.02 -18.68
C LEU A 212 -22.72 -15.10 -18.62
N PHE A 213 -23.36 -14.05 -19.11
CA PHE A 213 -24.81 -13.96 -19.22
C PHE A 213 -25.23 -13.99 -20.69
N PHE A 214 -26.34 -14.65 -20.94
CA PHE A 214 -27.06 -14.65 -22.20
C PHE A 214 -28.50 -14.29 -21.92
N ASP A 215 -29.00 -13.20 -22.51
CA ASP A 215 -30.35 -12.59 -22.21
C ASP A 215 -30.57 -12.40 -20.71
N ASN A 216 -29.56 -11.86 -19.99
CA ASN A 216 -29.55 -11.66 -18.54
C ASN A 216 -29.64 -12.96 -17.69
N VAL A 217 -29.57 -14.13 -18.31
CA VAL A 217 -29.50 -15.42 -17.62
C VAL A 217 -28.04 -15.86 -17.49
N GLU A 218 -27.58 -16.10 -16.25
CA GLU A 218 -26.23 -16.63 -16.02
C GLU A 218 -26.10 -18.03 -16.63
N ARG A 219 -25.24 -18.20 -17.63
CA ARG A 219 -25.00 -19.45 -18.34
C ARG A 219 -23.73 -20.15 -17.89
N LEU A 220 -22.74 -19.36 -17.52
CA LEU A 220 -21.43 -19.86 -17.10
C LEU A 220 -20.89 -19.00 -15.97
N LYS A 221 -20.37 -19.65 -14.96
CA LYS A 221 -19.63 -19.00 -13.88
C LYS A 221 -18.32 -19.74 -13.64
N LEU A 222 -17.21 -18.98 -13.66
CA LEU A 222 -15.89 -19.46 -13.32
C LEU A 222 -15.43 -18.81 -12.02
N THR A 223 -14.90 -19.61 -11.11
CA THR A 223 -14.33 -19.11 -9.85
C THR A 223 -13.00 -19.76 -9.57
N ALA A 224 -12.03 -18.96 -9.12
CA ALA A 224 -10.73 -19.44 -8.72
C ALA A 224 -10.20 -18.64 -7.53
N GLY A 225 -9.19 -19.14 -6.88
CA GLY A 225 -8.48 -18.47 -5.82
C GLY A 225 -6.99 -18.77 -5.87
N THR A 226 -6.18 -17.77 -5.55
CA THR A 226 -4.73 -17.89 -5.59
C THR A 226 -4.06 -16.99 -4.58
N LEU A 227 -2.75 -17.17 -4.37
CA LEU A 227 -1.92 -16.21 -3.68
C LEU A 227 -1.72 -14.99 -4.59
N GLY A 228 -2.01 -13.81 -4.08
CA GLY A 228 -1.79 -12.52 -4.74
C GLY A 228 -0.62 -11.77 -4.12
N SER A 229 0.09 -10.99 -4.95
CA SER A 229 1.11 -10.04 -4.53
C SER A 229 0.65 -8.62 -4.79
N TYR A 230 1.00 -7.70 -3.92
CA TYR A 230 0.67 -6.28 -3.99
C TYR A 230 1.90 -5.42 -3.85
N MET A 231 2.02 -4.38 -4.68
CA MET A 231 3.01 -3.32 -4.56
C MET A 231 2.36 -1.99 -4.87
N ALA A 232 2.75 -0.94 -4.13
CA ALA A 232 2.23 0.40 -4.39
C ALA A 232 3.23 1.48 -4.03
N VAL A 233 3.09 2.61 -4.73
CA VAL A 233 3.63 3.91 -4.33
C VAL A 233 2.47 4.89 -4.27
N GLY A 234 2.39 5.64 -3.18
CA GLY A 234 1.36 6.64 -2.96
C GLY A 234 1.94 7.94 -2.44
N TYR A 235 1.16 9.00 -2.60
CA TYR A 235 1.46 10.30 -2.02
C TYR A 235 0.20 10.82 -1.31
N ASP A 236 0.30 10.98 0.00
CA ASP A 236 -0.78 11.50 0.84
C ASP A 236 -0.55 12.99 1.09
N ILE A 237 -1.55 13.80 0.81
CA ILE A 237 -1.58 15.26 0.99
C ILE A 237 -2.47 15.55 2.20
N GLY A 238 -1.88 16.09 3.26
CA GLY A 238 -2.60 16.47 4.47
C GLY A 238 -3.41 17.76 4.27
N ILE A 239 -4.72 17.67 4.43
CA ILE A 239 -5.65 18.81 4.38
C ILE A 239 -5.81 19.40 5.78
N SER A 240 -5.94 18.52 6.79
CA SER A 240 -5.99 18.89 8.21
C SER A 240 -5.11 17.93 9.02
N GLU A 241 -5.10 18.08 10.34
CA GLU A 241 -4.33 17.21 11.24
C GLU A 241 -4.65 15.72 11.05
N ASN A 242 -5.92 15.40 10.83
CA ASN A 242 -6.40 14.01 10.76
C ASN A 242 -6.87 13.59 9.36
N PHE A 243 -7.09 14.53 8.44
CA PHE A 243 -7.63 14.24 7.12
C PHE A 243 -6.70 14.63 5.98
N GLY A 244 -6.70 13.81 4.94
CA GLY A 244 -5.95 14.05 3.72
C GLY A 244 -6.59 13.39 2.51
N ILE A 245 -5.99 13.66 1.35
CA ILE A 245 -6.26 13.01 0.07
C ILE A 245 -5.00 12.30 -0.37
N GLY A 246 -5.13 11.11 -0.92
CA GLY A 246 -4.01 10.35 -1.46
C GLY A 246 -4.17 10.04 -2.93
N LEU A 247 -3.04 10.06 -3.63
CA LEU A 247 -2.87 9.49 -4.97
C LEU A 247 -2.04 8.23 -4.85
N LYS A 248 -2.39 7.16 -5.59
CA LYS A 248 -1.70 5.88 -5.49
C LYS A 248 -1.61 5.20 -6.84
N LEU A 249 -0.41 4.77 -7.20
CA LEU A 249 -0.14 3.84 -8.28
C LEU A 249 0.17 2.47 -7.66
N SER A 250 -0.51 1.43 -8.11
CA SER A 250 -0.30 0.09 -7.56
C SER A 250 -0.33 -1.00 -8.62
N LEU A 251 0.36 -2.09 -8.29
CA LEU A 251 0.37 -3.35 -9.01
C LEU A 251 -0.23 -4.41 -8.10
N LEU A 252 -1.19 -5.15 -8.60
CA LEU A 252 -1.77 -6.30 -7.92
C LEU A 252 -1.77 -7.46 -8.89
N GLY A 253 -1.35 -8.65 -8.46
CA GLY A 253 -1.28 -9.78 -9.34
C GLY A 253 -1.23 -11.13 -8.65
N GLY A 254 -1.63 -12.13 -9.39
CA GLY A 254 -1.59 -13.54 -9.05
C GLY A 254 -1.80 -14.36 -10.30
N THR A 255 -1.67 -15.67 -10.20
CA THR A 255 -1.94 -16.60 -11.29
C THR A 255 -2.63 -17.84 -10.75
N PHE A 256 -3.54 -18.44 -11.51
CA PHE A 256 -4.14 -19.71 -11.18
C PHE A 256 -4.15 -20.65 -12.39
N SER A 257 -4.18 -21.95 -12.12
CA SER A 257 -4.40 -23.01 -13.11
C SER A 257 -5.64 -23.83 -12.82
N ASN A 258 -6.08 -23.87 -11.55
CA ASN A 258 -7.25 -24.64 -11.11
C ASN A 258 -8.41 -23.68 -10.87
N TYR A 259 -9.59 -24.04 -11.36
CA TYR A 259 -10.80 -23.25 -11.20
C TYR A 259 -12.03 -24.13 -11.07
N LYS A 260 -13.11 -23.58 -10.57
CA LYS A 260 -14.42 -24.20 -10.55
C LYS A 260 -15.26 -23.58 -11.66
N GLN A 261 -15.88 -24.46 -12.45
CA GLN A 261 -16.82 -24.08 -13.49
C GLN A 261 -18.23 -24.48 -13.08
N THR A 262 -19.17 -23.57 -13.09
CA THR A 262 -20.59 -23.84 -12.89
C THR A 262 -21.34 -23.56 -14.16
N LYS A 263 -21.99 -24.58 -14.71
CA LYS A 263 -22.82 -24.53 -15.92
C LYS A 263 -24.13 -25.24 -15.63
N ASN A 264 -25.27 -24.56 -15.87
CA ASN A 264 -26.61 -25.08 -15.61
C ASN A 264 -26.79 -25.63 -14.17
N GLY A 265 -26.20 -24.95 -13.18
CA GLY A 265 -26.27 -25.36 -11.76
C GLY A 265 -25.32 -26.50 -11.36
N ILE A 266 -24.61 -27.13 -12.29
CA ILE A 266 -23.62 -28.18 -12.02
C ILE A 266 -22.23 -27.55 -11.91
N THR A 267 -21.54 -27.83 -10.81
CA THR A 267 -20.18 -27.33 -10.57
C THR A 267 -19.16 -28.46 -10.74
N THR A 268 -18.16 -28.22 -11.59
CA THR A 268 -17.01 -29.11 -11.80
C THR A 268 -15.71 -28.40 -11.42
N ASN A 269 -14.72 -29.19 -11.02
CA ASN A 269 -13.35 -28.67 -10.84
C ASN A 269 -12.58 -28.92 -12.13
N GLU A 270 -12.01 -27.86 -12.65
CA GLU A 270 -11.29 -27.86 -13.91
C GLU A 270 -9.85 -27.39 -13.71
N THR A 271 -8.96 -27.84 -14.57
CA THR A 271 -7.57 -27.41 -14.60
C THR A 271 -7.22 -26.94 -16.00
N LEU A 272 -6.55 -25.81 -16.10
CA LEU A 272 -6.03 -25.32 -17.38
C LEU A 272 -4.99 -26.31 -17.94
N PRO A 273 -4.81 -26.37 -19.27
CA PRO A 273 -3.81 -27.23 -19.89
C PRO A 273 -2.42 -27.03 -19.27
N GLU A 274 -1.59 -28.07 -19.31
CA GLU A 274 -0.23 -28.03 -18.76
C GLU A 274 0.53 -26.78 -19.23
N LYS A 275 1.22 -26.11 -18.28
CA LYS A 275 2.01 -24.88 -18.49
C LYS A 275 1.20 -23.64 -18.89
N THR A 276 -0.14 -23.68 -18.79
CA THR A 276 -0.98 -22.52 -18.97
C THR A 276 -1.47 -21.98 -17.62
N PHE A 277 -1.54 -20.65 -17.50
CA PHE A 277 -2.00 -19.96 -16.31
C PHE A 277 -2.85 -18.77 -16.70
N GLU A 278 -3.94 -18.52 -15.98
CA GLU A 278 -4.67 -17.27 -16.08
C GLU A 278 -4.01 -16.22 -15.20
N GLY A 279 -3.65 -15.10 -15.79
CA GLY A 279 -2.99 -13.97 -15.13
C GLY A 279 -4.00 -12.95 -14.58
N LEU A 280 -3.92 -12.66 -13.29
CA LEU A 280 -4.74 -11.66 -12.61
C LEU A 280 -4.02 -10.31 -12.43
N GLY A 281 -2.92 -10.10 -13.16
CA GLY A 281 -2.12 -8.89 -13.05
C GLY A 281 -2.87 -7.63 -13.45
N THR A 282 -2.81 -6.58 -12.61
CA THR A 282 -3.41 -5.25 -12.86
C THR A 282 -2.47 -4.12 -12.49
N VAL A 283 -2.44 -3.09 -13.34
CA VAL A 283 -1.88 -1.77 -13.03
C VAL A 283 -3.04 -0.86 -12.66
N ARG A 284 -2.89 -0.08 -11.60
CA ARG A 284 -4.01 0.61 -10.97
C ARG A 284 -3.62 2.03 -10.58
N LEU A 285 -4.45 3.00 -10.91
CA LEU A 285 -4.33 4.40 -10.50
C LEU A 285 -5.54 4.77 -9.65
N SER A 286 -5.32 5.28 -8.46
CA SER A 286 -6.37 5.57 -7.48
C SER A 286 -6.21 6.94 -6.85
N VAL A 287 -7.34 7.49 -6.45
CA VAL A 287 -7.46 8.64 -5.56
C VAL A 287 -8.37 8.26 -4.40
N GLY A 288 -8.10 8.82 -3.22
CA GLY A 288 -8.94 8.48 -2.08
C GLY A 288 -8.72 9.35 -0.85
N LEU A 289 -9.55 9.08 0.14
CA LEU A 289 -9.52 9.78 1.43
C LEU A 289 -8.57 9.08 2.40
N ARG A 290 -7.97 9.89 3.26
CA ARG A 290 -7.04 9.46 4.32
C ARG A 290 -7.50 9.99 5.65
N PHE A 291 -7.55 9.11 6.63
CA PHE A 291 -7.73 9.47 8.03
C PHE A 291 -6.54 8.95 8.82
N ASN A 292 -5.86 9.86 9.53
CA ASN A 292 -4.67 9.57 10.34
C ASN A 292 -4.92 9.94 11.81
N LYS A 293 -4.55 9.05 12.74
CA LYS A 293 -4.71 9.27 14.19
C LYS A 293 -3.54 8.72 15.00
#